data_7742b6a62cd8a583416dd2f1f28638bb
#
_entry.id   7742b6a62cd8a583416dd2f1f28638bb
#
_cell.length_a   1.000
_cell.length_b   1.000
_cell.length_c   1.000
_cell.angle_alpha   90.00
_cell.angle_beta   90.00
_cell.angle_gamma   90.00
#
_symmetry.space_group_name_H-M   'P 1'
#
loop_
_entity.id
_entity.type
_entity.pdbx_description
1 polymer ?
#
loop_
_entity_poly.entity_id
_entity_poly.type
_entity_poly.pdbx_seq_one_letter_code
_entity_poly.pdbx_strand_id
1 'polypeptide(L)'
;NRYITDRFLPDKAIDLVDEACAMIKTELDSMPAELDEMNRKIMQMQIEETALKKETDHLSQERLADLQKELAELRDEFNTRKAQWSTEKDAVDNVSKVREQIESTKKEIEAAQRDADYEKAAELQYSKLPGLQKELEIEEDKLKDRDLSLVHENVTDEEIAKIISRWTGIPVAKLSESERNKTLHLD
;
A
#
# COMPACT_ATOMS: atom_id res chain seq x y z
N ASN A 1 -15.79 18.34 7.87
CA ASN A 1 -17.13 18.82 8.18
C ASN A 1 -17.60 19.88 7.18
N ARG A 2 -16.67 20.67 6.64
CA ARG A 2 -16.95 21.84 5.77
C ARG A 2 -17.37 21.44 4.34
N TYR A 3 -16.84 20.33 3.81
CA TYR A 3 -16.97 19.96 2.40
C TYR A 3 -17.99 18.84 2.15
N ILE A 4 -18.41 18.12 3.20
CA ILE A 4 -19.41 17.06 3.12
C ILE A 4 -20.60 17.48 3.98
N THR A 5 -21.68 17.92 3.34
CA THR A 5 -22.87 18.47 3.98
C THR A 5 -24.00 17.45 4.14
N ASP A 6 -24.01 16.41 3.30
CA ASP A 6 -25.11 15.45 3.18
C ASP A 6 -25.09 14.35 4.25
N ARG A 7 -24.05 14.32 5.08
CA ARG A 7 -23.89 13.32 6.15
C ARG A 7 -23.47 13.96 7.46
N PHE A 8 -23.87 13.37 8.57
CA PHE A 8 -23.59 13.85 9.92
C PHE A 8 -22.35 13.19 10.53
N LEU A 9 -21.74 13.83 11.53
CA LEU A 9 -20.74 13.21 12.39
C LEU A 9 -21.47 12.35 13.44
N PRO A 10 -20.92 11.18 13.82
CA PRO A 10 -19.60 10.64 13.45
C PRO A 10 -19.56 9.88 12.11
N ASP A 11 -20.70 9.51 11.52
CA ASP A 11 -20.82 8.55 10.43
C ASP A 11 -19.94 8.92 9.23
N LYS A 12 -19.96 10.19 8.81
CA LYS A 12 -19.10 10.62 7.68
C LYS A 12 -17.60 10.51 7.94
N ALA A 13 -17.16 10.59 9.20
CA ALA A 13 -15.76 10.39 9.53
C ALA A 13 -15.39 8.91 9.47
N ILE A 14 -16.29 8.04 9.93
CA ILE A 14 -16.13 6.59 9.87
C ILE A 14 -16.08 6.13 8.42
N ASP A 15 -17.03 6.59 7.59
CA ASP A 15 -17.08 6.26 6.16
C ASP A 15 -15.80 6.68 5.42
N LEU A 16 -15.25 7.87 5.71
CA LEU A 16 -14.02 8.35 5.12
C LEU A 16 -12.82 7.50 5.50
N VAL A 17 -12.72 7.12 6.77
CA VAL A 17 -11.64 6.26 7.25
C VAL A 17 -11.76 4.85 6.66
N ASP A 18 -12.97 4.30 6.60
CA ASP A 18 -13.22 2.98 6.02
C ASP A 18 -12.86 2.94 4.53
N GLU A 19 -13.27 3.95 3.77
CA GLU A 19 -12.90 4.06 2.34
C GLU A 19 -11.40 4.27 2.16
N ALA A 20 -10.74 5.05 3.04
CA ALA A 20 -9.29 5.22 3.00
C ALA A 20 -8.56 3.90 3.28
N CYS A 21 -8.99 3.15 4.28
CA CYS A 21 -8.43 1.83 4.59
C CYS A 21 -8.63 0.85 3.42
N ALA A 22 -9.82 0.84 2.79
CA ALA A 22 -10.11 0.01 1.63
C ALA A 22 -9.25 0.39 0.42
N MET A 23 -9.02 1.69 0.20
CA MET A 23 -8.17 2.19 -0.88
C MET A 23 -6.71 1.76 -0.67
N ILE A 24 -6.16 1.97 0.53
CA ILE A 24 -4.80 1.55 0.87
C ILE A 24 -4.64 0.04 0.74
N LYS A 25 -5.61 -0.75 1.21
CA LYS A 25 -5.59 -2.20 1.05
C LYS A 25 -5.56 -2.61 -0.42
N THR A 26 -6.32 -1.93 -1.27
CA THR A 26 -6.30 -2.18 -2.72
C THR A 26 -4.95 -1.78 -3.34
N GLU A 27 -4.36 -0.68 -2.89
CA GLU A 27 -3.02 -0.24 -3.35
C GLU A 27 -1.93 -1.22 -2.90
N LEU A 28 -1.98 -1.72 -1.68
CA LEU A 28 -1.08 -2.76 -1.17
C LEU A 28 -1.15 -4.07 -1.98
N ASP A 29 -2.35 -4.45 -2.40
CA ASP A 29 -2.58 -5.65 -3.20
C ASP A 29 -2.23 -5.49 -4.68
N SER A 30 -2.14 -4.26 -5.17
CA SER A 30 -1.82 -3.95 -6.55
C SER A 30 -0.34 -3.60 -6.74
N MET A 31 0.15 -3.83 -7.95
CA MET A 31 1.50 -3.41 -8.33
C MET A 31 1.58 -1.88 -8.36
N PRO A 32 2.63 -1.26 -7.78
CA PRO A 32 2.86 0.18 -7.87
C PRO A 32 2.84 0.68 -9.31
N ALA A 33 2.31 1.89 -9.52
CA ALA A 33 2.15 2.47 -10.85
C ALA A 33 3.47 2.54 -11.64
N GLU A 34 4.58 2.81 -10.96
CA GLU A 34 5.92 2.84 -11.57
C GLU A 34 6.32 1.47 -12.15
N LEU A 35 6.08 0.40 -11.39
CA LEU A 35 6.36 -0.97 -11.83
C LEU A 35 5.44 -1.40 -12.98
N ASP A 36 4.17 -1.00 -12.93
CA ASP A 36 3.21 -1.29 -14.02
C ASP A 36 3.62 -0.57 -15.32
N GLU A 37 4.07 0.69 -15.23
CA GLU A 37 4.57 1.45 -16.38
C GLU A 37 5.84 0.80 -16.97
N MET A 38 6.79 0.40 -16.13
CA MET A 38 7.98 -0.34 -16.57
C MET A 38 7.60 -1.65 -17.26
N ASN A 39 6.66 -2.39 -16.70
CA ASN A 39 6.18 -3.65 -17.27
C ASN A 39 5.52 -3.45 -18.64
N ARG A 40 4.70 -2.40 -18.80
CA ARG A 40 4.10 -2.03 -20.09
C ARG A 40 5.16 -1.67 -21.13
N LYS A 41 6.19 -0.91 -20.73
CA LYS A 41 7.31 -0.55 -21.62
C LYS A 41 8.08 -1.79 -22.06
N ILE A 42 8.36 -2.72 -21.14
CA ILE A 42 8.98 -4.01 -21.45
C ILE A 42 8.14 -4.78 -22.48
N MET A 43 6.81 -4.85 -22.30
CA MET A 43 5.92 -5.52 -23.25
C MET A 43 5.95 -4.87 -24.63
N GLN A 44 5.95 -3.53 -24.71
CA GLN A 44 6.05 -2.82 -25.98
C GLN A 44 7.36 -3.12 -26.71
N MET A 45 8.48 -3.08 -25.97
CA MET A 45 9.80 -3.40 -26.52
C MET A 45 9.91 -4.87 -26.97
N GLN A 46 9.24 -5.80 -26.29
CA GLN A 46 9.18 -7.22 -26.70
C GLN A 46 8.40 -7.40 -28.01
N ILE A 47 7.33 -6.64 -28.20
CA ILE A 47 6.55 -6.64 -29.46
C ILE A 47 7.43 -6.10 -30.59
N GLU A 48 8.13 -4.97 -30.37
CA GLU A 48 9.08 -4.38 -31.34
C GLU A 48 10.22 -5.37 -31.66
N GLU A 49 10.80 -6.01 -30.66
CA GLU A 49 11.83 -7.05 -30.81
C GLU A 49 11.35 -8.18 -31.72
N THR A 50 10.11 -8.64 -31.50
CA THR A 50 9.52 -9.72 -32.28
C THR A 50 9.27 -9.31 -33.75
N ALA A 51 8.96 -8.05 -33.98
CA ALA A 51 8.79 -7.51 -35.35
C ALA A 51 10.16 -7.40 -36.05
N LEU A 52 11.15 -6.79 -35.40
CA LEU A 52 12.50 -6.60 -35.94
C LEU A 52 13.23 -7.94 -36.22
N LYS A 53 12.97 -8.98 -35.44
CA LYS A 53 13.49 -10.33 -35.73
C LYS A 53 13.06 -10.94 -37.05
N LYS A 54 11.98 -10.45 -37.66
CA LYS A 54 11.48 -10.91 -38.95
C LYS A 54 12.09 -10.15 -40.14
N GLU A 55 12.73 -9.02 -39.86
CA GLU A 55 13.40 -8.21 -40.86
C GLU A 55 14.86 -8.64 -41.01
N THR A 56 15.39 -8.53 -42.25
CA THR A 56 16.72 -9.04 -42.58
C THR A 56 17.70 -7.96 -42.99
N ASP A 57 17.24 -6.69 -43.06
CA ASP A 57 18.07 -5.58 -43.46
C ASP A 57 19.01 -5.14 -42.34
N HIS A 58 20.12 -4.53 -42.70
CA HIS A 58 21.20 -4.15 -41.78
C HIS A 58 20.74 -3.17 -40.70
N LEU A 59 19.91 -2.18 -41.06
CA LEU A 59 19.41 -1.18 -40.13
C LEU A 59 18.49 -1.79 -39.06
N SER A 60 17.64 -2.71 -39.44
CA SER A 60 16.77 -3.45 -38.50
C SER A 60 17.56 -4.35 -37.57
N GLN A 61 18.68 -4.90 -38.04
CA GLN A 61 19.58 -5.70 -37.17
C GLN A 61 20.35 -4.83 -36.16
N GLU A 62 20.82 -3.65 -36.55
CA GLU A 62 21.43 -2.70 -35.62
C GLU A 62 20.40 -2.24 -34.56
N ARG A 63 19.20 -1.84 -34.98
CA ARG A 63 18.12 -1.46 -34.08
C ARG A 63 17.73 -2.59 -33.13
N LEU A 64 17.72 -3.84 -33.62
CA LEU A 64 17.42 -5.03 -32.81
C LEU A 64 18.48 -5.21 -31.71
N ALA A 65 19.76 -5.02 -32.00
CA ALA A 65 20.83 -5.14 -31.02
C ALA A 65 20.74 -4.06 -29.92
N ASP A 66 20.46 -2.82 -30.31
CA ASP A 66 20.24 -1.72 -29.36
C ASP A 66 19.00 -1.97 -28.49
N LEU A 67 17.89 -2.35 -29.10
CA LEU A 67 16.64 -2.66 -28.40
C LEU A 67 16.81 -3.82 -27.40
N GLN A 68 17.56 -4.85 -27.75
CA GLN A 68 17.83 -5.98 -26.85
C GLN A 68 18.65 -5.56 -25.64
N LYS A 69 19.58 -4.64 -25.81
CA LYS A 69 20.36 -4.09 -24.71
C LYS A 69 19.49 -3.25 -23.78
N GLU A 70 18.71 -2.29 -24.31
CA GLU A 70 17.75 -1.48 -23.55
C GLU A 70 16.75 -2.36 -22.80
N LEU A 71 16.26 -3.41 -23.45
CA LEU A 71 15.29 -4.35 -22.87
C LEU A 71 15.92 -5.15 -21.73
N ALA A 72 17.18 -5.57 -21.85
CA ALA A 72 17.88 -6.27 -20.78
C ALA A 72 18.09 -5.36 -19.57
N GLU A 73 18.57 -4.12 -19.76
CA GLU A 73 18.74 -3.13 -18.71
C GLU A 73 17.41 -2.84 -17.99
N LEU A 74 16.33 -2.60 -18.73
CA LEU A 74 15.01 -2.31 -18.16
C LEU A 74 14.43 -3.50 -17.40
N ARG A 75 14.67 -4.74 -17.88
CA ARG A 75 14.25 -5.96 -17.16
C ARG A 75 15.00 -6.13 -15.84
N ASP A 76 16.28 -5.87 -15.81
CA ASP A 76 17.09 -5.98 -14.60
C ASP A 76 16.65 -4.95 -13.56
N GLU A 77 16.38 -3.71 -14.00
CA GLU A 77 15.82 -2.67 -13.12
C GLU A 77 14.43 -3.06 -12.60
N PHE A 78 13.54 -3.52 -13.48
CA PHE A 78 12.21 -3.99 -13.11
C PHE A 78 12.26 -5.13 -12.09
N ASN A 79 13.11 -6.14 -12.32
CA ASN A 79 13.25 -7.27 -11.43
C ASN A 79 13.77 -6.86 -10.04
N THR A 80 14.73 -5.93 -10.01
CA THR A 80 15.28 -5.39 -8.76
C THR A 80 14.21 -4.65 -7.96
N ARG A 81 13.48 -3.74 -8.60
CA ARG A 81 12.40 -2.97 -7.93
C ARG A 81 11.23 -3.87 -7.54
N LYS A 82 10.90 -4.87 -8.37
CA LYS A 82 9.85 -5.84 -8.05
C LYS A 82 10.22 -6.69 -6.84
N ALA A 83 11.46 -7.13 -6.73
CA ALA A 83 11.93 -7.87 -5.56
C ALA A 83 11.90 -7.00 -4.29
N GLN A 84 12.29 -5.74 -4.40
CA GLN A 84 12.18 -4.77 -3.30
C GLN A 84 10.72 -4.62 -2.87
N TRP A 85 9.81 -4.32 -3.81
CA TRP A 85 8.38 -4.20 -3.53
C TRP A 85 7.79 -5.45 -2.88
N SER A 86 8.13 -6.65 -3.39
CA SER A 86 7.68 -7.92 -2.79
C SER A 86 8.15 -8.06 -1.35
N THR A 87 9.39 -7.68 -1.05
CA THR A 87 9.95 -7.73 0.31
C THR A 87 9.28 -6.73 1.25
N GLU A 88 8.98 -5.53 0.76
CA GLU A 88 8.24 -4.51 1.52
C GLU A 88 6.81 -4.97 1.79
N LYS A 89 6.11 -5.47 0.78
CA LYS A 89 4.76 -6.03 0.90
C LYS A 89 4.69 -7.18 1.89
N ASP A 90 5.58 -8.16 1.78
CA ASP A 90 5.63 -9.31 2.69
C ASP A 90 5.84 -8.87 4.16
N ALA A 91 6.64 -7.83 4.39
CA ALA A 91 6.85 -7.31 5.73
C ALA A 91 5.58 -6.65 6.30
N VAL A 92 4.86 -5.85 5.51
CA VAL A 92 3.58 -5.24 5.90
C VAL A 92 2.51 -6.31 6.14
N ASP A 93 2.41 -7.29 5.25
CA ASP A 93 1.48 -8.42 5.38
C ASP A 93 1.74 -9.23 6.67
N ASN A 94 2.99 -9.41 7.06
CA ASN A 94 3.34 -10.13 8.30
C ASN A 94 2.87 -9.36 9.53
N VAL A 95 3.10 -8.03 9.60
CA VAL A 95 2.59 -7.19 10.69
C VAL A 95 1.07 -7.26 10.75
N SER A 96 0.39 -7.17 9.61
CA SER A 96 -1.07 -7.26 9.53
C SER A 96 -1.59 -8.59 10.05
N LYS A 97 -0.98 -9.71 9.66
CA LYS A 97 -1.33 -11.06 10.15
C LYS A 97 -1.16 -11.20 11.65
N VAL A 98 -0.05 -10.69 12.22
CA VAL A 98 0.17 -10.76 13.67
C VAL A 98 -0.85 -9.91 14.42
N ARG A 99 -1.19 -8.71 13.92
CA ARG A 99 -2.27 -7.88 14.49
C ARG A 99 -3.63 -8.59 14.46
N GLU A 100 -3.97 -9.26 13.37
CA GLU A 100 -5.19 -10.05 13.25
C GLU A 100 -5.22 -11.22 14.23
N GLN A 101 -4.09 -11.90 14.42
CA GLN A 101 -3.97 -12.97 15.41
C GLN A 101 -4.12 -12.46 16.85
N ILE A 102 -3.60 -11.28 17.17
CA ILE A 102 -3.79 -10.62 18.45
C ILE A 102 -5.28 -10.34 18.69
N GLU A 103 -5.97 -9.76 17.71
CA GLU A 103 -7.41 -9.47 17.82
C GLU A 103 -8.26 -10.74 17.92
N SER A 104 -7.93 -11.78 17.15
CA SER A 104 -8.57 -13.09 17.28
C SER A 104 -8.36 -13.69 18.67
N THR A 105 -7.12 -13.64 19.19
CA THR A 105 -6.80 -14.16 20.53
C THR A 105 -7.54 -13.39 21.63
N LYS A 106 -7.67 -12.05 21.50
CA LYS A 106 -8.49 -11.27 22.45
C LYS A 106 -9.96 -11.71 22.44
N LYS A 107 -10.54 -11.92 21.26
CA LYS A 107 -11.91 -12.43 21.14
C LYS A 107 -12.07 -13.82 21.72
N GLU A 108 -11.07 -14.71 21.54
CA GLU A 108 -11.06 -16.03 22.15
C GLU A 108 -11.00 -15.94 23.70
N ILE A 109 -10.21 -15.02 24.25
CA ILE A 109 -10.14 -14.77 25.71
C ILE A 109 -11.51 -14.33 26.24
N GLU A 110 -12.17 -13.35 25.57
CA GLU A 110 -13.50 -12.90 25.96
C GLU A 110 -14.56 -14.00 25.87
N ALA A 111 -14.48 -14.87 24.87
CA ALA A 111 -15.38 -16.01 24.72
C ALA A 111 -15.14 -17.03 25.86
N ALA A 112 -13.90 -17.40 26.14
CA ALA A 112 -13.55 -18.32 27.21
C ALA A 112 -13.99 -17.78 28.60
N GLN A 113 -13.85 -16.47 28.83
CA GLN A 113 -14.34 -15.82 30.07
C GLN A 113 -15.86 -15.87 30.20
N ARG A 114 -16.61 -15.68 29.09
CA ARG A 114 -18.08 -15.80 29.09
C ARG A 114 -18.55 -17.22 29.35
N ASP A 115 -17.81 -18.21 28.85
CA ASP A 115 -18.08 -19.63 29.04
C ASP A 115 -17.56 -20.17 30.40
N ALA A 116 -17.00 -19.27 31.24
CA ALA A 116 -16.39 -19.59 32.53
C ALA A 116 -15.20 -20.59 32.45
N ASP A 117 -14.57 -20.71 31.26
CA ASP A 117 -13.34 -21.47 31.06
C ASP A 117 -12.11 -20.59 31.37
N TYR A 118 -11.90 -20.41 32.69
CA TYR A 118 -10.82 -19.52 33.16
C TYR A 118 -9.42 -20.09 32.95
N GLU A 119 -9.28 -21.41 32.82
CA GLU A 119 -7.98 -22.04 32.52
C GLU A 119 -7.52 -21.67 31.10
N LYS A 120 -8.39 -21.86 30.12
CA LYS A 120 -8.12 -21.48 28.73
C LYS A 120 -7.93 -19.96 28.59
N ALA A 121 -8.74 -19.16 29.27
CA ALA A 121 -8.61 -17.71 29.26
C ALA A 121 -7.25 -17.26 29.80
N ALA A 122 -6.79 -17.87 30.91
CA ALA A 122 -5.49 -17.59 31.52
C ALA A 122 -4.33 -18.00 30.59
N GLU A 123 -4.37 -19.19 29.98
CA GLU A 123 -3.36 -19.64 29.03
C GLU A 123 -3.21 -18.65 27.85
N LEU A 124 -4.32 -18.27 27.23
CA LEU A 124 -4.33 -17.35 26.10
C LEU A 124 -3.82 -15.96 26.52
N GLN A 125 -4.23 -15.46 27.70
CA GLN A 125 -3.90 -14.13 28.19
C GLN A 125 -2.44 -14.01 28.66
N TYR A 126 -1.89 -15.01 29.32
CA TYR A 126 -0.57 -14.93 29.94
C TYR A 126 0.53 -15.63 29.15
N SER A 127 0.19 -16.50 28.19
CA SER A 127 1.16 -17.21 27.36
C SER A 127 1.10 -16.73 25.89
N LYS A 128 -0.04 -16.93 25.21
CA LYS A 128 -0.15 -16.67 23.78
C LYS A 128 -0.14 -15.16 23.43
N LEU A 129 -0.93 -14.35 24.12
CA LEU A 129 -1.04 -12.92 23.83
C LEU A 129 0.29 -12.15 24.00
N PRO A 130 1.07 -12.33 25.11
CA PRO A 130 2.37 -11.68 25.22
C PRO A 130 3.40 -12.15 24.19
N GLY A 131 3.30 -13.41 23.75
CA GLY A 131 4.13 -13.94 22.65
C GLY A 131 3.87 -13.20 21.34
N LEU A 132 2.61 -13.07 20.94
CA LEU A 132 2.20 -12.34 19.74
C LEU A 132 2.54 -10.84 19.81
N GLN A 133 2.43 -10.22 21.01
CA GLN A 133 2.81 -8.83 21.20
C GLN A 133 4.31 -8.58 20.99
N LYS A 134 5.16 -9.50 21.46
CA LYS A 134 6.61 -9.42 21.21
C LYS A 134 6.94 -9.67 19.73
N GLU A 135 6.23 -10.60 19.08
CA GLU A 135 6.40 -10.85 17.65
C GLU A 135 6.00 -9.59 16.84
N LEU A 136 4.90 -8.94 17.22
CA LEU A 136 4.48 -7.68 16.61
C LEU A 136 5.55 -6.60 16.76
N GLU A 137 6.11 -6.41 17.95
CA GLU A 137 7.17 -5.43 18.20
C GLU A 137 8.41 -5.68 17.32
N ILE A 138 8.81 -6.95 17.20
CA ILE A 138 9.94 -7.33 16.33
C ILE A 138 9.65 -7.04 14.85
N GLU A 139 8.44 -7.35 14.37
CA GLU A 139 8.09 -7.09 12.97
C GLU A 139 7.91 -5.60 12.70
N GLU A 140 7.35 -4.83 13.63
CA GLU A 140 7.25 -3.36 13.52
C GLU A 140 8.62 -2.68 13.54
N ASP A 141 9.57 -3.15 14.35
CA ASP A 141 10.93 -2.61 14.36
C ASP A 141 11.67 -2.93 13.06
N LYS A 142 11.48 -4.11 12.48
CA LYS A 142 11.99 -4.43 11.15
C LYS A 142 11.44 -3.52 10.05
N LEU A 143 10.17 -3.07 10.19
CA LEU A 143 9.57 -2.10 9.26
C LEU A 143 10.14 -0.71 9.43
N LYS A 144 10.37 -0.25 10.67
CA LYS A 144 10.94 1.08 10.94
C LYS A 144 12.37 1.26 10.40
N ASP A 145 13.15 0.17 10.47
CA ASP A 145 14.54 0.16 9.96
C ASP A 145 14.61 0.06 8.44
N ARG A 146 13.50 -0.20 7.75
CA ARG A 146 13.41 -0.25 6.29
C ARG A 146 12.84 1.06 5.75
N ASP A 147 13.49 1.58 4.73
CA ASP A 147 12.96 2.69 3.94
C ASP A 147 11.85 2.15 3.02
N LEU A 148 10.59 2.25 3.48
CA LEU A 148 9.43 1.83 2.70
C LEU A 148 9.17 2.87 1.61
N SER A 149 9.78 2.68 0.45
CA SER A 149 9.69 3.61 -0.67
C SER A 149 8.55 3.30 -1.64
N LEU A 150 8.10 2.05 -1.68
CA LEU A 150 7.12 1.56 -2.66
C LEU A 150 5.77 1.18 -2.04
N VAL A 151 5.70 1.06 -0.70
CA VAL A 151 4.51 0.60 0.01
C VAL A 151 4.12 1.61 1.10
N HIS A 152 2.88 2.10 1.06
CA HIS A 152 2.32 3.00 2.08
C HIS A 152 1.25 2.25 2.88
N GLU A 153 1.50 2.06 4.18
CA GLU A 153 0.56 1.35 5.09
C GLU A 153 -0.41 2.31 5.81
N ASN A 154 -0.02 3.57 5.98
CA ASN A 154 -0.73 4.47 6.86
C ASN A 154 -1.74 5.34 6.11
N VAL A 155 -2.94 5.49 6.70
CA VAL A 155 -3.92 6.50 6.28
C VAL A 155 -3.41 7.85 6.75
N THR A 156 -3.02 8.70 5.81
CA THR A 156 -2.60 10.08 6.09
C THR A 156 -3.69 11.08 5.68
N ASP A 157 -3.49 12.34 6.03
CA ASP A 157 -4.40 13.42 5.62
C ASP A 157 -4.50 13.54 4.09
N GLU A 158 -3.48 13.09 3.36
CA GLU A 158 -3.46 13.13 1.89
C GLU A 158 -4.42 12.10 1.28
N GLU A 159 -4.49 10.87 1.80
CA GLU A 159 -5.43 9.84 1.34
C GLU A 159 -6.86 10.29 1.64
N ILE A 160 -7.10 10.82 2.83
CA ILE A 160 -8.41 11.41 3.19
C ILE A 160 -8.77 12.56 2.24
N ALA A 161 -7.82 13.44 1.92
CA ALA A 161 -8.05 14.54 0.98
C ALA A 161 -8.34 14.05 -0.43
N LYS A 162 -7.69 12.98 -0.90
CA LYS A 162 -7.97 12.33 -2.20
C LYS A 162 -9.41 11.82 -2.26
N ILE A 163 -9.91 11.18 -1.19
CA ILE A 163 -11.28 10.68 -1.13
C ILE A 163 -12.28 11.82 -1.13
N ILE A 164 -12.06 12.83 -0.28
CA ILE A 164 -12.92 14.03 -0.25
C ILE A 164 -12.94 14.71 -1.63
N SER A 165 -11.79 14.81 -2.29
CA SER A 165 -11.71 15.35 -3.66
C SER A 165 -12.54 14.54 -4.65
N ARG A 166 -12.51 13.22 -4.55
CA ARG A 166 -13.31 12.32 -5.39
C ARG A 166 -14.82 12.49 -5.14
N TRP A 167 -15.23 12.64 -3.89
CA TRP A 167 -16.65 12.78 -3.54
C TRP A 167 -17.21 14.16 -3.86
N THR A 168 -16.40 15.21 -3.70
CA THR A 168 -16.85 16.61 -3.81
C THR A 168 -16.45 17.30 -5.10
N GLY A 169 -15.49 16.74 -5.85
CA GLY A 169 -14.88 17.36 -7.04
C GLY A 169 -13.94 18.52 -6.72
N ILE A 170 -13.62 18.76 -5.43
CA ILE A 170 -12.72 19.83 -5.00
C ILE A 170 -11.26 19.35 -5.12
N PRO A 171 -10.35 20.08 -5.81
CA PRO A 171 -8.95 19.67 -5.92
C PRO A 171 -8.26 19.48 -4.56
N VAL A 172 -7.44 18.43 -4.42
CA VAL A 172 -6.71 18.10 -3.19
C VAL A 172 -5.91 19.28 -2.65
N ALA A 173 -5.27 20.07 -3.51
CA ALA A 173 -4.51 21.26 -3.13
C ALA A 173 -5.32 22.26 -2.32
N LYS A 174 -6.62 22.41 -2.60
CA LYS A 174 -7.53 23.28 -1.82
C LYS A 174 -7.98 22.67 -0.49
N LEU A 175 -7.91 21.35 -0.37
CA LEU A 175 -8.31 20.62 0.85
C LEU A 175 -7.18 20.58 1.88
N SER A 176 -5.94 20.43 1.40
CA SER A 176 -4.72 20.38 2.23
C SER A 176 -4.17 21.77 2.62
N GLU A 177 -4.68 22.85 2.00
CA GLU A 177 -4.26 24.21 2.30
C GLU A 177 -4.72 24.62 3.70
N SER A 178 -3.74 24.91 4.57
CA SER A 178 -4.04 25.31 5.95
C SER A 178 -4.85 26.62 5.98
N GLU A 179 -5.76 26.76 6.95
CA GLU A 179 -6.55 28.01 7.13
C GLU A 179 -5.67 29.26 7.26
N ARG A 180 -4.46 29.09 7.78
CA ARG A 180 -3.45 30.15 7.91
C ARG A 180 -2.96 30.66 6.54
N ASN A 181 -2.77 29.75 5.56
CA ASN A 181 -2.37 30.16 4.21
C ASN A 181 -3.51 30.81 3.45
N LYS A 182 -4.76 30.37 3.67
CA LYS A 182 -5.95 31.00 3.07
C LYS A 182 -6.16 32.43 3.55
N THR A 183 -5.83 32.71 4.82
CA THR A 183 -5.96 34.04 5.41
C THR A 183 -4.88 35.01 4.90
N LEU A 184 -3.70 34.48 4.53
CA LEU A 184 -2.58 35.27 3.99
C LEU A 184 -2.77 35.67 2.52
N HIS A 185 -3.70 35.07 1.79
CA HIS A 185 -4.00 35.33 0.36
C HIS A 185 -5.40 35.93 0.14
N LEU A 186 -5.96 36.55 1.17
CA LEU A 186 -7.27 37.24 1.12
C LEU A 186 -7.16 38.75 0.81
N ASP A 187 -6.04 39.19 0.22
CA ASP A 187 -5.87 40.57 -0.31
C ASP A 187 -6.14 40.62 -1.81
#